data_fc8bfe12e8622ac4a5df64ffa5ee1b14
#
_entry.id   fc8bfe12e8622ac4a5df64ffa5ee1b14
#
_cell.length_a   1.000
_cell.length_b   1.000
_cell.length_c   1.000
_cell.angle_alpha   90.00
_cell.angle_beta   90.00
_cell.angle_gamma   90.00
#
_symmetry.space_group_name_H-M   'P 1'
#
loop_
_entity.id
_entity.type
_entity.pdbx_description
1 polymer ?
#
loop_
_entity_poly.entity_id
_entity_poly.type
_entity_poly.pdbx_seq_one_letter_code
_entity_poly.pdbx_strand_id
1 'polypeptide(L)'
;MAIQNLSAAKSTSLVSRIDPTDWYVGLKDPTLQLMVYGKGIRDAAVTTTRTDVRIDSLVKLDSPNYLLIYLDVSDARAGELPLTFQLGKKKQAVSYALKTREKAGSEREGFTNADVLYMLMPDRFAQGTGHQAKVKGMNTYVEDRTQPSLRHGGDLEGIRQYLDYFNELGVTALWFTPVLENNSPDNENGYSTYHGYATTDYYRVDPRFGTNEQYRQLVDEAHAKGLKVVMDMIFNHCGLEHPWVGDLPSTDWLNKEPQTSYKLTPVLDPYASDVDLRETVDGWFVPTMPDLNHRNPHVMTYLIQNSIWWIETVGIDGIRMDTYPYADARGMAQWMKTLDTEYPNFNVVGETWVTEPAYTAAWQKDSRLTPDNSYLKTVMDFSFFDKLAQAKNEETDGWWKGYNRLYNSFVYDFLYEDPTHVMAFIDNHDTDRFLGETKDAAKLKQALALLLTVRRIPQIYYGTEILMNGTKEVTDGNVRQDFPGGFPGDKRNAFTAGGRTKDEQDMFQWLSRLLHWRNGNETIVRGYMTQFTPWKGVYVVARRWHRNTVITVLNGTDEPAVLEVSRFAELLDTEGTATSQRAVDVPTGRRFDLSKDVSLAEREALVLELE
;
A
#
# COMPACT_ATOMS: atom_id res chain seq x y z
N MET A 1 50.55 -1.61 3.70
CA MET A 1 50.97 -0.34 4.29
C MET A 1 50.63 0.77 3.30
N ALA A 2 49.65 1.57 3.63
CA ALA A 2 49.51 2.97 3.36
C ALA A 2 48.02 3.31 3.63
N ILE A 3 47.78 3.75 4.85
CA ILE A 3 46.48 4.34 5.27
C ILE A 3 46.42 5.69 4.55
N GLN A 4 45.63 5.80 3.50
CA GLN A 4 45.28 7.11 2.96
C GLN A 4 44.19 7.72 3.84
N ASN A 5 44.59 8.64 4.68
CA ASN A 5 43.73 9.57 5.40
C ASN A 5 42.89 10.38 4.38
N LEU A 6 41.65 10.00 4.16
CA LEU A 6 40.65 10.88 3.60
C LEU A 6 40.35 11.94 4.66
N SER A 7 40.98 13.09 4.52
CA SER A 7 40.66 14.31 5.23
C SER A 7 39.22 14.70 4.90
N ALA A 8 38.27 14.28 5.75
CA ALA A 8 36.95 14.87 5.77
C ALA A 8 37.13 16.35 6.12
N ALA A 9 36.83 17.23 5.18
CA ALA A 9 36.72 18.66 5.45
C ALA A 9 35.77 18.83 6.63
N LYS A 10 36.28 19.33 7.77
CA LYS A 10 35.47 19.61 8.97
C LYS A 10 34.40 20.62 8.56
N SER A 11 33.15 20.16 8.37
CA SER A 11 32.00 21.06 8.23
C SER A 11 31.98 21.95 9.48
N THR A 12 32.16 23.25 9.30
CA THR A 12 32.05 24.25 10.37
C THR A 12 30.61 24.61 10.68
N SER A 13 29.65 23.99 9.99
CA SER A 13 28.21 24.22 10.11
C SER A 13 27.69 23.73 11.45
N LEU A 14 26.87 24.56 12.12
CA LEU A 14 26.15 24.19 13.34
C LEU A 14 24.98 23.26 13.01
N VAL A 15 24.26 23.57 11.94
CA VAL A 15 23.10 22.82 11.46
C VAL A 15 23.49 21.97 10.29
N SER A 16 23.29 20.66 10.38
CA SER A 16 23.57 19.71 9.32
C SER A 16 22.31 19.27 8.59
N ARG A 17 21.17 19.21 9.31
CA ARG A 17 19.88 18.77 8.77
C ARG A 17 18.72 19.38 9.57
N ILE A 18 17.62 19.62 8.88
CA ILE A 18 16.31 19.99 9.46
C ILE A 18 15.24 19.11 8.81
N ASP A 19 14.41 18.47 9.63
CA ASP A 19 13.25 17.71 9.18
C ASP A 19 11.96 18.27 9.80
N PRO A 20 10.89 18.40 9.02
CA PRO A 20 10.81 18.30 7.58
C PRO A 20 11.73 19.30 6.87
N THR A 21 12.09 19.03 5.62
CA THR A 21 13.03 19.89 4.84
C THR A 21 12.46 21.25 4.46
N ASP A 22 11.17 21.35 4.42
CA ASP A 22 10.32 22.51 4.18
C ASP A 22 8.90 22.21 4.69
N TRP A 23 8.02 23.22 4.72
CA TRP A 23 6.67 23.02 5.23
C TRP A 23 5.63 23.82 4.45
N TYR A 24 4.36 23.54 4.71
CA TYR A 24 3.22 24.16 4.05
C TYR A 24 2.41 25.00 5.04
N VAL A 25 2.00 26.21 4.62
CA VAL A 25 1.12 27.08 5.44
C VAL A 25 -0.35 26.77 5.17
N GLY A 26 -1.20 27.10 6.14
CA GLY A 26 -2.66 26.96 6.02
C GLY A 26 -3.17 25.53 6.31
N LEU A 27 -2.40 24.72 7.04
CA LEU A 27 -2.86 23.47 7.62
C LEU A 27 -3.77 23.76 8.83
N LYS A 28 -4.68 22.85 9.17
CA LYS A 28 -5.58 22.98 10.31
C LYS A 28 -4.84 22.96 11.65
N ASP A 29 -3.82 22.10 11.77
CA ASP A 29 -2.87 22.16 12.88
C ASP A 29 -1.74 23.13 12.51
N PRO A 30 -1.65 24.30 13.17
CA PRO A 30 -0.62 25.27 12.88
C PRO A 30 0.71 24.96 13.57
N THR A 31 0.80 23.89 14.35
CA THR A 31 2.02 23.52 15.06
C THR A 31 2.99 22.82 14.12
N LEU A 32 4.20 23.36 14.00
CA LEU A 32 5.28 22.76 13.23
C LEU A 32 6.44 22.37 14.15
N GLN A 33 6.74 21.08 14.21
CA GLN A 33 7.95 20.56 14.84
C GLN A 33 9.09 20.51 13.81
N LEU A 34 10.18 21.21 14.06
CA LEU A 34 11.42 21.05 13.31
C LEU A 34 12.41 20.22 14.12
N MET A 35 12.82 19.08 13.59
CA MET A 35 13.90 18.28 14.15
C MET A 35 15.22 18.73 13.54
N VAL A 36 16.06 19.38 14.34
CA VAL A 36 17.35 19.90 13.91
C VAL A 36 18.47 19.00 14.38
N TYR A 37 19.31 18.55 13.46
CA TYR A 37 20.51 17.79 13.72
C TYR A 37 21.77 18.61 13.42
N GLY A 38 22.73 18.55 14.33
CA GLY A 38 24.04 19.15 14.18
C GLY A 38 24.90 18.92 15.42
N LYS A 39 26.21 18.84 15.25
CA LYS A 39 27.10 18.53 16.35
C LYS A 39 27.00 19.55 17.50
N GLY A 40 26.47 19.11 18.66
CA GLY A 40 26.26 19.93 19.83
C GLY A 40 25.14 20.96 19.74
N ILE A 41 24.22 20.82 18.79
CA ILE A 41 23.16 21.81 18.49
C ILE A 41 22.13 21.96 19.61
N ARG A 42 21.98 20.97 20.49
CA ARG A 42 20.97 20.91 21.56
C ARG A 42 20.88 22.20 22.37
N ASP A 43 22.02 22.82 22.65
CA ASP A 43 22.11 24.01 23.51
C ASP A 43 22.11 25.32 22.72
N ALA A 44 21.84 25.29 21.42
CA ALA A 44 21.75 26.51 20.62
C ALA A 44 20.52 27.34 20.97
N ALA A 45 20.68 28.65 21.04
CA ALA A 45 19.56 29.59 20.99
C ALA A 45 19.11 29.73 19.53
N VAL A 46 17.79 29.82 19.30
CA VAL A 46 17.19 29.98 17.97
C VAL A 46 16.32 31.23 17.96
N THR A 47 16.46 32.02 16.91
CA THR A 47 15.65 33.24 16.69
C THR A 47 15.23 33.36 15.25
N THR A 48 14.11 34.04 15.00
CA THR A 48 13.68 34.44 13.67
C THR A 48 13.39 35.93 13.61
N THR A 49 13.47 36.51 12.42
CA THR A 49 13.08 37.90 12.17
C THR A 49 11.64 38.02 11.66
N ARG A 50 10.98 36.91 11.35
CA ARG A 50 9.57 36.91 10.95
C ARG A 50 8.67 37.13 12.16
N THR A 51 7.70 38.04 12.02
CA THR A 51 6.72 38.40 13.07
C THR A 51 5.43 37.60 12.97
N ASP A 52 5.20 36.92 11.84
CA ASP A 52 4.07 36.05 11.55
C ASP A 52 4.38 34.56 11.83
N VAL A 53 5.52 34.27 12.46
CA VAL A 53 5.92 32.96 12.94
C VAL A 53 6.42 33.12 14.39
N ARG A 54 5.90 32.32 15.30
CA ARG A 54 6.31 32.31 16.71
C ARG A 54 7.10 31.04 17.03
N ILE A 55 8.23 31.17 17.72
CA ILE A 55 8.91 30.04 18.34
C ILE A 55 8.25 29.78 19.68
N ASP A 56 7.48 28.71 19.80
CA ASP A 56 6.75 28.37 21.02
C ASP A 56 7.65 27.71 22.05
N SER A 57 8.49 26.78 21.61
CA SER A 57 9.41 26.10 22.52
C SER A 57 10.63 25.53 21.79
N LEU A 58 11.69 25.32 22.57
CA LEU A 58 12.88 24.58 22.20
C LEU A 58 12.99 23.37 23.13
N VAL A 59 12.90 22.17 22.58
CA VAL A 59 13.01 20.93 23.36
C VAL A 59 14.40 20.33 23.17
N LYS A 60 15.15 20.28 24.26
CA LYS A 60 16.49 19.70 24.31
C LYS A 60 16.36 18.20 24.53
N LEU A 61 16.73 17.42 23.52
CA LEU A 61 16.70 15.97 23.61
C LEU A 61 17.93 15.42 24.38
N ASP A 62 17.96 14.13 24.67
CA ASP A 62 19.04 13.50 25.42
C ASP A 62 20.38 13.59 24.67
N SER A 63 20.36 13.34 23.37
CA SER A 63 21.56 13.54 22.53
C SER A 63 21.92 15.02 22.43
N PRO A 64 23.20 15.38 22.61
CA PRO A 64 23.66 16.76 22.40
C PRO A 64 23.53 17.25 20.95
N ASN A 65 23.24 16.35 20.02
CA ASN A 65 23.22 16.62 18.58
C ASN A 65 21.83 16.87 18.01
N TYR A 66 20.77 16.81 18.84
CA TYR A 66 19.41 17.05 18.41
C TYR A 66 18.75 18.19 19.22
N LEU A 67 17.99 19.01 18.50
CA LEU A 67 17.14 20.07 19.07
C LEU A 67 15.81 20.05 18.35
N LEU A 68 14.68 20.01 19.06
CA LEU A 68 13.38 20.23 18.47
C LEU A 68 12.98 21.69 18.65
N ILE A 69 12.46 22.28 17.59
CA ILE A 69 11.89 23.64 17.57
C ILE A 69 10.40 23.49 17.27
N TYR A 70 9.56 23.94 18.18
CA TYR A 70 8.12 24.05 17.92
C TYR A 70 7.78 25.46 17.50
N LEU A 71 7.15 25.56 16.34
CA LEU A 71 6.72 26.83 15.74
C LEU A 71 5.20 26.88 15.67
N ASP A 72 4.63 28.03 15.97
CA ASP A 72 3.27 28.37 15.57
C ASP A 72 3.35 29.11 14.23
N VAL A 73 2.72 28.52 13.21
CA VAL A 73 2.66 29.04 11.85
C VAL A 73 1.24 29.44 11.44
N SER A 74 0.34 29.68 12.41
CA SER A 74 -1.07 30.02 12.17
C SER A 74 -1.25 31.26 11.29
N ASP A 75 -0.43 32.29 11.52
CA ASP A 75 -0.47 33.54 10.80
C ASP A 75 0.56 33.59 9.65
N ALA A 76 1.34 32.51 9.47
CA ALA A 76 2.47 32.50 8.56
C ALA A 76 2.03 32.58 7.11
N ARG A 77 2.75 33.39 6.33
CA ARG A 77 2.65 33.43 4.88
C ARG A 77 3.76 32.58 4.26
N ALA A 78 3.50 32.05 3.08
CA ALA A 78 4.52 31.35 2.31
C ALA A 78 5.72 32.30 2.03
N GLY A 79 6.91 31.75 2.02
CA GLY A 79 8.17 32.45 1.81
C GLY A 79 9.28 31.92 2.73
N GLU A 80 10.44 32.55 2.64
CA GLU A 80 11.60 32.15 3.45
C GLU A 80 11.41 32.50 4.93
N LEU A 81 11.70 31.54 5.79
CA LEU A 81 11.77 31.68 7.25
C LEU A 81 13.24 31.66 7.68
N PRO A 82 13.86 32.82 7.93
CA PRO A 82 15.23 32.87 8.42
C PRO A 82 15.28 32.41 9.88
N LEU A 83 15.97 31.30 10.13
CA LEU A 83 16.27 30.79 11.47
C LEU A 83 17.73 31.06 11.79
N THR A 84 18.00 31.75 12.88
CA THR A 84 19.36 32.01 13.35
C THR A 84 19.67 31.17 14.56
N PHE A 85 20.66 30.29 14.41
CA PHE A 85 21.17 29.42 15.48
C PHE A 85 22.43 30.06 16.09
N GLN A 86 22.48 30.13 17.41
CA GLN A 86 23.64 30.65 18.14
C GLN A 86 24.07 29.66 19.23
N LEU A 87 25.31 29.19 19.14
CA LEU A 87 25.93 28.30 20.13
C LEU A 87 27.26 28.91 20.61
N GLY A 88 27.26 29.48 21.81
CA GLY A 88 28.38 30.26 22.31
C GLY A 88 28.69 31.44 21.35
N LYS A 89 29.92 31.47 20.83
CA LYS A 89 30.33 32.52 19.87
C LYS A 89 30.00 32.20 18.41
N LYS A 90 29.58 30.96 18.12
CA LYS A 90 29.22 30.55 16.75
C LYS A 90 27.79 30.96 16.45
N LYS A 91 27.58 31.51 15.25
CA LYS A 91 26.25 31.89 14.75
C LYS A 91 26.09 31.40 13.32
N GLN A 92 24.94 30.83 13.01
CA GLN A 92 24.57 30.39 11.67
C GLN A 92 23.14 30.77 11.35
N ALA A 93 22.91 31.38 10.21
CA ALA A 93 21.58 31.58 9.65
C ALA A 93 21.28 30.46 8.66
N VAL A 94 20.07 29.94 8.73
CA VAL A 94 19.50 28.96 7.81
C VAL A 94 18.20 29.53 7.26
N SER A 95 17.98 29.46 5.98
CA SER A 95 16.70 29.80 5.36
C SER A 95 15.85 28.53 5.27
N TYR A 96 14.67 28.55 5.86
CA TYR A 96 13.72 27.45 5.85
C TYR A 96 12.51 27.86 5.01
N ALA A 97 12.05 27.00 4.09
CA ALA A 97 10.98 27.35 3.17
C ALA A 97 9.60 27.02 3.77
N LEU A 98 8.71 28.01 3.83
CA LEU A 98 7.28 27.83 4.02
C LEU A 98 6.59 27.96 2.66
N LYS A 99 5.88 26.93 2.22
CA LYS A 99 5.29 26.81 0.88
C LYS A 99 3.78 27.03 0.92
N THR A 100 3.22 27.42 -0.20
CA THR A 100 1.76 27.42 -0.42
C THR A 100 1.32 26.00 -0.79
N ARG A 101 0.18 25.58 -0.28
CA ARG A 101 -0.48 24.33 -0.68
C ARG A 101 -1.03 24.46 -2.10
N GLU A 102 -0.98 23.39 -2.87
CA GLU A 102 -1.56 23.34 -4.21
C GLU A 102 -3.08 23.15 -4.18
N LYS A 103 -3.57 22.38 -3.20
CA LYS A 103 -5.00 22.06 -3.01
C LYS A 103 -5.36 22.21 -1.53
N ALA A 104 -6.60 22.58 -1.25
CA ALA A 104 -7.13 22.46 0.10
C ALA A 104 -7.22 20.99 0.52
N GLY A 105 -7.17 20.70 1.82
CA GLY A 105 -7.23 19.32 2.31
C GLY A 105 -8.51 18.58 1.90
N SER A 106 -9.63 19.30 1.82
CA SER A 106 -10.92 18.73 1.37
C SER A 106 -10.99 18.43 -0.14
N GLU A 107 -10.05 18.94 -0.93
CA GLU A 107 -9.96 18.71 -2.38
C GLU A 107 -9.03 17.52 -2.71
N ARG A 108 -8.36 16.96 -1.72
CA ARG A 108 -7.52 15.78 -1.89
C ARG A 108 -8.37 14.53 -1.73
N GLU A 109 -8.64 13.89 -2.86
CA GLU A 109 -9.45 12.68 -2.92
C GLU A 109 -8.56 11.44 -2.95
N GLY A 110 -8.90 10.45 -2.13
CA GLY A 110 -8.22 9.17 -2.07
C GLY A 110 -8.79 8.13 -3.05
N PHE A 111 -8.24 6.93 -2.98
CA PHE A 111 -8.78 5.77 -3.67
C PHE A 111 -10.02 5.23 -2.93
N THR A 112 -10.92 4.59 -3.66
CA THR A 112 -12.17 4.02 -3.16
C THR A 112 -12.45 2.65 -3.79
N ASN A 113 -13.60 2.06 -3.50
CA ASN A 113 -14.05 0.83 -4.17
C ASN A 113 -14.41 1.03 -5.66
N ALA A 114 -14.40 2.26 -6.16
CA ALA A 114 -14.46 2.52 -7.59
C ALA A 114 -13.12 2.22 -8.28
N ASP A 115 -12.03 2.29 -7.54
CA ASP A 115 -10.68 2.06 -8.04
C ASP A 115 -10.30 0.57 -8.06
N VAL A 116 -9.26 0.26 -8.83
CA VAL A 116 -8.52 -1.00 -8.80
C VAL A 116 -7.05 -0.66 -8.61
N LEU A 117 -6.48 -1.11 -7.49
CA LEU A 117 -5.08 -0.87 -7.18
C LEU A 117 -4.20 -1.91 -7.88
N TYR A 118 -3.20 -1.45 -8.62
CA TYR A 118 -2.15 -2.30 -9.18
C TYR A 118 -0.89 -2.15 -8.31
N MET A 119 -0.60 -3.20 -7.56
CA MET A 119 0.55 -3.24 -6.67
C MET A 119 1.78 -3.71 -7.42
N LEU A 120 2.87 -2.98 -7.36
CA LEU A 120 4.14 -3.33 -7.98
C LEU A 120 5.35 -3.00 -7.10
N MET A 121 6.48 -3.65 -7.42
CA MET A 121 7.78 -3.40 -6.79
C MET A 121 8.67 -2.62 -7.76
N PRO A 122 9.09 -1.39 -7.42
CA PRO A 122 9.94 -0.58 -8.31
C PRO A 122 11.19 -1.32 -8.80
N ASP A 123 11.91 -1.98 -7.87
CA ASP A 123 13.13 -2.74 -8.19
C ASP A 123 12.94 -3.85 -9.22
N ARG A 124 11.70 -4.37 -9.38
CA ARG A 124 11.37 -5.56 -10.19
C ARG A 124 10.53 -5.26 -11.43
N PHE A 125 10.02 -4.05 -11.56
CA PHE A 125 9.08 -3.74 -12.61
C PHE A 125 9.77 -3.29 -13.91
N ALA A 126 10.55 -2.21 -13.86
CA ALA A 126 11.28 -1.74 -15.03
C ALA A 126 12.45 -0.83 -14.65
N GLN A 127 13.52 -0.90 -15.44
CA GLN A 127 14.69 -0.03 -15.34
C GLN A 127 14.55 1.15 -16.31
N GLY A 128 14.69 2.35 -15.78
CA GLY A 128 14.59 3.57 -16.58
C GLY A 128 15.84 3.92 -17.39
N THR A 129 15.65 4.81 -18.33
CA THR A 129 16.76 5.38 -19.10
C THR A 129 17.67 6.21 -18.18
N GLY A 130 18.96 5.93 -18.19
CA GLY A 130 19.95 6.63 -17.34
C GLY A 130 20.18 6.00 -15.98
N HIS A 131 19.62 4.80 -15.75
CA HIS A 131 19.90 4.02 -14.56
C HIS A 131 21.40 3.92 -14.24
N GLN A 132 21.74 3.98 -12.94
CA GLN A 132 23.11 3.87 -12.45
C GLN A 132 23.21 2.73 -11.46
N ALA A 133 23.89 1.65 -11.84
CA ALA A 133 24.13 0.49 -11.01
C ALA A 133 24.92 0.79 -9.71
N LYS A 134 25.56 1.94 -9.61
CA LYS A 134 26.26 2.41 -8.41
C LYS A 134 25.96 3.88 -8.15
N VAL A 135 25.37 4.16 -7.00
CA VAL A 135 25.04 5.52 -6.54
C VAL A 135 26.03 5.93 -5.46
N LYS A 136 26.67 7.08 -5.67
CA LYS A 136 27.63 7.64 -4.72
C LYS A 136 26.96 7.97 -3.37
N GLY A 137 27.56 7.53 -2.28
CA GLY A 137 27.10 7.80 -0.91
C GLY A 137 26.18 6.74 -0.34
N MET A 138 25.77 5.75 -1.16
CA MET A 138 25.05 4.58 -0.69
C MET A 138 26.02 3.53 -0.15
N ASN A 139 25.56 2.74 0.82
CA ASN A 139 26.28 1.59 1.33
C ASN A 139 26.52 0.55 0.22
N THR A 140 27.44 -0.37 0.45
CA THR A 140 27.79 -1.41 -0.52
C THR A 140 26.58 -2.31 -0.81
N TYR A 141 26.24 -2.43 -2.08
CA TYR A 141 25.18 -3.32 -2.59
C TYR A 141 25.59 -3.91 -3.93
N VAL A 142 24.97 -5.04 -4.27
CA VAL A 142 25.11 -5.72 -5.55
C VAL A 142 23.79 -5.63 -6.31
N GLU A 143 23.87 -5.32 -7.59
CA GLU A 143 22.76 -5.38 -8.52
C GLU A 143 23.01 -6.59 -9.45
N ASP A 144 22.22 -7.64 -9.27
CA ASP A 144 22.35 -8.88 -10.01
C ASP A 144 20.99 -9.58 -10.15
N ARG A 145 20.40 -9.49 -11.32
CA ARG A 145 19.10 -10.08 -11.68
C ARG A 145 19.10 -11.63 -11.69
N THR A 146 20.26 -12.27 -11.64
CA THR A 146 20.34 -13.73 -11.53
C THR A 146 20.15 -14.23 -10.10
N GLN A 147 20.19 -13.31 -9.13
CA GLN A 147 20.07 -13.58 -7.70
C GLN A 147 18.75 -13.01 -7.15
N PRO A 148 17.76 -13.85 -6.86
CA PRO A 148 16.41 -13.40 -6.47
C PRO A 148 16.35 -12.46 -5.27
N SER A 149 17.34 -12.52 -4.39
CA SER A 149 17.40 -11.76 -3.13
C SER A 149 18.23 -10.47 -3.22
N LEU A 150 18.83 -10.18 -4.38
CA LEU A 150 19.58 -8.95 -4.62
C LEU A 150 18.73 -7.90 -5.33
N ARG A 151 19.28 -6.69 -5.49
CA ARG A 151 18.66 -5.64 -6.30
C ARG A 151 18.73 -5.98 -7.77
N HIS A 152 17.68 -5.63 -8.51
CA HIS A 152 17.60 -5.85 -9.95
C HIS A 152 17.66 -4.54 -10.76
N GLY A 153 17.51 -3.39 -10.10
CA GLY A 153 17.77 -2.08 -10.69
C GLY A 153 16.57 -1.46 -11.43
N GLY A 154 15.36 -1.90 -11.13
CA GLY A 154 14.16 -1.15 -11.54
C GLY A 154 14.04 0.15 -10.72
N ASP A 155 13.39 1.17 -11.28
CA ASP A 155 13.33 2.51 -10.71
C ASP A 155 12.06 3.28 -11.10
N LEU A 156 11.90 4.51 -10.55
CA LEU A 156 10.73 5.37 -10.82
C LEU A 156 10.63 5.79 -12.29
N GLU A 157 11.77 6.01 -12.94
CA GLU A 157 11.79 6.35 -14.37
C GLU A 157 11.30 5.19 -15.23
N GLY A 158 11.67 3.95 -14.87
CA GLY A 158 11.18 2.74 -15.53
C GLY A 158 9.66 2.62 -15.41
N ILE A 159 9.09 2.88 -14.22
CA ILE A 159 7.62 2.88 -14.04
C ILE A 159 6.99 3.98 -14.90
N ARG A 160 7.55 5.19 -14.90
CA ARG A 160 7.05 6.34 -15.65
C ARG A 160 6.95 6.07 -17.16
N GLN A 161 7.92 5.36 -17.71
CA GLN A 161 7.94 4.98 -19.13
C GLN A 161 6.81 4.05 -19.54
N TYR A 162 6.20 3.34 -18.58
CA TYR A 162 5.13 2.37 -18.83
C TYR A 162 3.75 2.80 -18.30
N LEU A 163 3.52 4.09 -18.04
CA LEU A 163 2.23 4.56 -17.56
C LEU A 163 1.06 4.22 -18.51
N ASP A 164 1.31 4.20 -19.83
CA ASP A 164 0.29 3.81 -20.81
C ASP A 164 -0.12 2.33 -20.74
N TYR A 165 0.78 1.46 -20.26
CA TYR A 165 0.47 0.05 -20.02
C TYR A 165 -0.63 -0.12 -18.97
N PHE A 166 -0.61 0.65 -17.91
CA PHE A 166 -1.64 0.59 -16.86
C PHE A 166 -3.00 1.03 -17.39
N ASN A 167 -3.03 2.04 -18.26
CA ASN A 167 -4.26 2.46 -18.92
C ASN A 167 -4.75 1.41 -19.93
N GLU A 168 -3.84 0.76 -20.70
CA GLU A 168 -4.20 -0.36 -21.60
C GLU A 168 -4.82 -1.51 -20.80
N LEU A 169 -4.28 -1.81 -19.62
CA LEU A 169 -4.83 -2.84 -18.74
C LEU A 169 -6.17 -2.42 -18.13
N GLY A 170 -6.34 -1.15 -17.76
CA GLY A 170 -7.58 -0.59 -17.20
C GLY A 170 -7.59 -0.47 -15.67
N VAL A 171 -6.43 -0.52 -15.00
CA VAL A 171 -6.31 -0.18 -13.56
C VAL A 171 -6.39 1.32 -13.35
N THR A 172 -6.74 1.76 -12.14
CA THR A 172 -6.99 3.18 -11.86
C THR A 172 -6.12 3.75 -10.75
N ALA A 173 -5.40 2.91 -10.03
CA ALA A 173 -4.48 3.33 -8.98
C ALA A 173 -3.22 2.46 -8.97
N LEU A 174 -2.08 3.07 -8.70
CA LEU A 174 -0.79 2.39 -8.60
C LEU A 174 -0.33 2.42 -7.14
N TRP A 175 0.04 1.27 -6.60
CA TRP A 175 0.67 1.16 -5.29
C TRP A 175 2.07 0.57 -5.46
N PHE A 176 3.08 1.33 -5.04
CA PHE A 176 4.48 0.91 -5.07
C PHE A 176 4.91 0.41 -3.69
N THR A 177 5.71 -0.68 -3.62
CA THR A 177 6.45 -0.94 -2.38
C THR A 177 7.32 0.27 -2.04
N PRO A 178 7.79 0.42 -0.78
CA PRO A 178 8.35 1.68 -0.32
C PRO A 178 9.46 2.22 -1.21
N VAL A 179 9.34 3.50 -1.56
CA VAL A 179 10.32 4.22 -2.40
C VAL A 179 11.30 5.07 -1.58
N LEU A 180 11.12 5.14 -0.26
CA LEU A 180 12.00 5.89 0.64
C LEU A 180 13.39 5.27 0.72
N GLU A 181 14.37 6.10 1.08
CA GLU A 181 15.75 5.68 1.21
C GLU A 181 15.86 4.47 2.15
N ASN A 182 16.61 3.48 1.71
CA ASN A 182 16.75 2.19 2.33
C ASN A 182 18.21 1.73 2.21
N ASN A 183 19.10 2.51 2.84
CA ASN A 183 20.53 2.48 2.64
C ASN A 183 21.24 1.44 3.51
N SER A 184 20.70 0.23 3.62
CA SER A 184 21.37 -0.88 4.28
C SER A 184 22.35 -1.57 3.31
N PRO A 185 23.51 -2.03 3.78
CA PRO A 185 24.39 -2.87 2.99
C PRO A 185 23.75 -4.24 2.76
N ASP A 186 24.16 -4.92 1.70
CA ASP A 186 23.81 -6.33 1.53
C ASP A 186 24.37 -7.14 2.70
N ASN A 187 23.57 -8.08 3.19
CA ASN A 187 24.02 -8.91 4.31
C ASN A 187 24.96 -10.04 3.84
N GLU A 188 25.60 -10.72 4.80
CA GLU A 188 26.55 -11.80 4.54
C GLU A 188 25.94 -13.01 3.79
N ASN A 189 24.61 -13.15 3.83
CA ASN A 189 23.88 -14.21 3.13
C ASN A 189 23.43 -13.81 1.72
N GLY A 190 23.86 -12.65 1.20
CA GLY A 190 23.48 -12.16 -0.12
C GLY A 190 22.04 -11.65 -0.23
N TYR A 191 21.49 -11.11 0.85
CA TYR A 191 20.20 -10.43 0.84
C TYR A 191 20.39 -8.92 0.81
N SER A 192 19.66 -8.28 -0.09
CA SER A 192 19.54 -6.82 -0.20
C SER A 192 18.18 -6.34 0.27
N THR A 193 18.11 -5.10 0.74
CA THR A 193 16.86 -4.45 1.15
C THR A 193 16.10 -3.85 -0.05
N TYR A 194 16.13 -4.52 -1.21
CA TYR A 194 15.46 -4.06 -2.44
C TYR A 194 13.96 -3.80 -2.29
N HIS A 195 13.34 -4.42 -1.29
CA HIS A 195 11.91 -4.33 -1.01
C HIS A 195 11.48 -2.96 -0.44
N GLY A 196 12.40 -2.17 0.13
CA GLY A 196 12.14 -0.82 0.63
C GLY A 196 11.70 -0.70 2.10
N TYR A 197 11.48 -1.81 2.82
CA TYR A 197 10.87 -1.76 4.17
C TYR A 197 11.85 -1.44 5.32
N ALA A 198 13.14 -1.22 5.08
CA ALA A 198 14.12 -0.82 6.10
C ALA A 198 14.54 0.65 5.93
N THR A 199 13.60 1.58 6.10
CA THR A 199 13.76 3.02 5.84
C THR A 199 14.91 3.63 6.64
N THR A 200 15.80 4.34 5.94
CA THR A 200 16.94 5.07 6.55
C THR A 200 16.82 6.60 6.42
N ASP A 201 15.89 7.10 5.63
CA ASP A 201 15.53 8.52 5.54
C ASP A 201 14.05 8.67 5.16
N TYR A 202 13.25 9.27 6.04
CA TYR A 202 11.81 9.43 5.87
C TYR A 202 11.40 10.58 4.92
N TYR A 203 12.32 11.48 4.56
CA TYR A 203 12.04 12.65 3.71
C TYR A 203 12.74 12.58 2.35
N ARG A 204 13.30 11.42 2.01
CA ARG A 204 14.06 11.24 0.78
C ARG A 204 13.68 9.95 0.07
N VAL A 205 13.43 10.05 -1.23
CA VAL A 205 13.37 8.88 -2.13
C VAL A 205 14.75 8.22 -2.18
N ASP A 206 14.80 6.89 -2.23
CA ASP A 206 16.03 6.14 -2.40
C ASP A 206 16.73 6.58 -3.69
N PRO A 207 17.98 7.06 -3.63
CA PRO A 207 18.68 7.54 -4.81
C PRO A 207 18.89 6.49 -5.91
N ARG A 208 18.70 5.21 -5.59
CA ARG A 208 18.71 4.12 -6.58
C ARG A 208 17.39 4.04 -7.35
N PHE A 209 16.29 4.52 -6.77
CA PHE A 209 14.99 4.64 -7.43
C PHE A 209 14.80 5.98 -8.11
N GLY A 210 15.45 7.05 -7.63
CA GLY A 210 15.32 8.39 -8.18
C GLY A 210 15.44 9.49 -7.15
N THR A 211 14.74 10.59 -7.39
CA THR A 211 14.69 11.76 -6.50
C THR A 211 13.26 12.09 -6.11
N ASN A 212 13.08 12.97 -5.10
CA ASN A 212 11.76 13.46 -4.71
C ASN A 212 11.05 14.16 -5.90
N GLU A 213 11.78 14.89 -6.71
CA GLU A 213 11.27 15.58 -7.91
C GLU A 213 10.81 14.57 -8.97
N GLN A 214 11.59 13.49 -9.18
CA GLN A 214 11.18 12.43 -10.12
C GLN A 214 9.96 11.67 -9.63
N TYR A 215 9.84 11.47 -8.31
CA TYR A 215 8.62 10.88 -7.75
C TYR A 215 7.41 11.81 -7.95
N ARG A 216 7.56 13.10 -7.69
CA ARG A 216 6.52 14.09 -8.00
C ARG A 216 6.15 14.06 -9.48
N GLN A 217 7.14 14.08 -10.38
CA GLN A 217 6.91 14.03 -11.83
C GLN A 217 6.14 12.76 -12.23
N LEU A 218 6.48 11.60 -11.66
CA LEU A 218 5.75 10.35 -11.89
C LEU A 218 4.28 10.48 -11.47
N VAL A 219 4.01 11.07 -10.28
CA VAL A 219 2.64 11.27 -9.79
C VAL A 219 1.88 12.25 -10.69
N ASP A 220 2.47 13.38 -11.07
CA ASP A 220 1.84 14.37 -11.95
C ASP A 220 1.47 13.75 -13.31
N GLU A 221 2.38 12.94 -13.91
CA GLU A 221 2.12 12.25 -15.18
C GLU A 221 1.09 11.11 -15.03
N ALA A 222 1.09 10.40 -13.90
CA ALA A 222 0.05 9.42 -13.58
C ALA A 222 -1.34 10.08 -13.50
N HIS A 223 -1.44 11.21 -12.79
CA HIS A 223 -2.67 12.00 -12.70
C HIS A 223 -3.15 12.50 -14.07
N ALA A 224 -2.23 12.97 -14.92
CA ALA A 224 -2.57 13.38 -16.28
C ALA A 224 -3.16 12.24 -17.13
N LYS A 225 -2.92 10.99 -16.74
CA LYS A 225 -3.47 9.78 -17.34
C LYS A 225 -4.67 9.20 -16.58
N GLY A 226 -5.14 9.86 -15.54
CA GLY A 226 -6.27 9.41 -14.70
C GLY A 226 -5.91 8.31 -13.70
N LEU A 227 -4.62 8.09 -13.44
CA LEU A 227 -4.13 7.12 -12.49
C LEU A 227 -3.85 7.78 -11.14
N LYS A 228 -4.36 7.22 -10.05
CA LYS A 228 -4.00 7.58 -8.68
C LYS A 228 -2.70 6.91 -8.25
N VAL A 229 -2.03 7.48 -7.25
CA VAL A 229 -0.80 6.90 -6.68
C VAL A 229 -0.94 6.73 -5.17
N VAL A 230 -0.69 5.51 -4.70
CA VAL A 230 -0.71 5.13 -3.29
C VAL A 230 0.72 4.87 -2.83
N MET A 231 1.15 5.57 -1.78
CA MET A 231 2.48 5.45 -1.20
C MET A 231 2.48 4.42 -0.07
N ASP A 232 3.45 3.52 -0.09
CA ASP A 232 3.70 2.61 1.03
C ASP A 232 4.56 3.32 2.09
N MET A 233 4.08 3.38 3.33
CA MET A 233 4.76 4.00 4.45
C MET A 233 4.99 2.99 5.58
N ILE A 234 6.13 3.11 6.24
CA ILE A 234 6.55 2.23 7.33
C ILE A 234 6.72 3.07 8.58
N PHE A 235 5.77 3.00 9.51
CA PHE A 235 5.84 3.76 10.78
C PHE A 235 6.19 2.89 11.97
N ASN A 236 5.97 1.58 11.88
CA ASN A 236 6.30 0.67 12.96
C ASN A 236 7.81 0.69 13.32
N HIS A 237 8.66 0.70 12.31
CA HIS A 237 10.10 0.55 12.49
C HIS A 237 10.90 1.39 11.50
N CYS A 238 12.19 1.58 11.76
CA CYS A 238 13.16 2.10 10.78
C CYS A 238 14.17 1.01 10.41
N GLY A 239 15.07 1.28 9.45
CA GLY A 239 16.21 0.41 9.18
C GLY A 239 17.32 0.57 10.23
N LEU A 240 18.10 -0.48 10.45
CA LEU A 240 19.22 -0.46 11.40
C LEU A 240 20.28 0.61 11.07
N GLU A 241 20.43 0.95 9.79
CA GLU A 241 21.35 1.98 9.32
C GLU A 241 20.74 3.41 9.36
N HIS A 242 19.54 3.57 9.93
CA HIS A 242 18.97 4.90 10.14
C HIS A 242 19.87 5.69 11.11
N PRO A 243 20.17 6.98 10.83
CA PRO A 243 21.05 7.79 11.69
C PRO A 243 20.65 7.83 13.17
N TRP A 244 19.38 7.67 13.48
CA TRP A 244 18.87 7.61 14.86
C TRP A 244 19.45 6.43 15.65
N VAL A 245 19.72 5.29 15.00
CA VAL A 245 20.26 4.11 15.69
C VAL A 245 21.68 4.37 16.20
N GLY A 246 22.49 5.09 15.41
CA GLY A 246 23.85 5.46 15.79
C GLY A 246 23.92 6.64 16.79
N ASP A 247 22.91 7.50 16.83
CA ASP A 247 22.83 8.69 17.70
C ASP A 247 21.36 8.95 18.04
N LEU A 248 20.84 8.23 19.06
CA LEU A 248 19.44 8.33 19.47
C LEU A 248 19.08 9.75 19.89
N PRO A 249 18.03 10.36 19.34
CA PRO A 249 17.58 11.68 19.76
C PRO A 249 17.22 11.75 21.24
N SER A 250 16.43 10.76 21.74
CA SER A 250 16.19 10.52 23.15
C SER A 250 16.26 9.02 23.45
N THR A 251 16.46 8.66 24.70
CA THR A 251 16.61 7.27 25.15
C THR A 251 15.36 6.42 24.95
N ASP A 252 14.22 7.06 24.74
CA ASP A 252 12.91 6.47 24.46
C ASP A 252 12.43 6.70 23.03
N TRP A 253 13.34 7.00 22.07
CA TRP A 253 13.01 7.20 20.67
C TRP A 253 12.66 5.89 19.95
N LEU A 254 13.39 4.83 20.30
CA LEU A 254 13.17 3.46 19.84
C LEU A 254 12.76 2.59 21.02
N ASN A 255 11.89 1.62 20.77
CA ASN A 255 11.61 0.57 21.73
C ASN A 255 12.84 -0.38 21.84
N LYS A 256 12.98 -1.00 23.00
CA LYS A 256 14.14 -1.82 23.32
C LYS A 256 13.74 -3.27 23.19
N GLU A 257 13.92 -3.86 22.01
CA GLU A 257 13.75 -5.30 21.80
C GLU A 257 13.10 -6.13 22.98
N PRO A 258 12.83 -7.38 22.86
CA PRO A 258 13.27 -8.31 21.83
C PRO A 258 12.51 -8.19 20.51
N GLN A 259 12.88 -9.03 19.52
CA GLN A 259 12.14 -9.19 18.28
C GLN A 259 10.66 -9.51 18.57
N THR A 260 9.76 -8.94 17.77
CA THR A 260 8.32 -9.19 17.93
C THR A 260 7.98 -10.67 17.84
N SER A 261 6.95 -11.07 18.59
CA SER A 261 6.41 -12.42 18.55
C SER A 261 5.65 -12.75 17.26
N TYR A 262 5.36 -11.75 16.42
CA TYR A 262 4.47 -11.83 15.24
C TYR A 262 3.04 -12.31 15.53
N LYS A 263 2.64 -12.35 16.79
CA LYS A 263 1.28 -12.73 17.21
C LYS A 263 0.46 -11.47 17.41
N LEU A 264 -0.41 -11.13 16.47
CA LEU A 264 -1.23 -9.92 16.53
C LEU A 264 -2.47 -10.04 17.43
N THR A 265 -2.87 -11.26 17.75
CA THR A 265 -4.07 -11.51 18.57
C THR A 265 -4.01 -10.89 19.97
N PRO A 266 -2.85 -10.81 20.68
CA PRO A 266 -2.78 -10.14 21.97
C PRO A 266 -3.23 -8.67 21.98
N VAL A 267 -3.09 -7.96 20.85
CA VAL A 267 -3.46 -6.53 20.77
C VAL A 267 -4.96 -6.31 20.99
N LEU A 268 -5.80 -7.29 20.64
CA LEU A 268 -7.26 -7.21 20.76
C LEU A 268 -7.82 -8.21 21.77
N ASP A 269 -6.96 -9.03 22.39
CA ASP A 269 -7.37 -10.02 23.39
C ASP A 269 -7.61 -9.34 24.75
N PRO A 270 -8.85 -9.38 25.29
CA PRO A 270 -9.15 -8.80 26.59
C PRO A 270 -8.47 -9.52 27.77
N TYR A 271 -7.86 -10.67 27.52
CA TYR A 271 -7.17 -11.50 28.51
C TYR A 271 -5.66 -11.58 28.27
N ALA A 272 -5.14 -10.82 27.30
CA ALA A 272 -3.72 -10.83 27.00
C ALA A 272 -2.88 -10.47 28.23
N SER A 273 -1.76 -11.17 28.39
CA SER A 273 -0.77 -10.78 29.40
C SER A 273 0.00 -9.54 28.95
N ASP A 274 0.48 -8.75 29.93
CA ASP A 274 1.30 -7.57 29.63
C ASP A 274 2.60 -7.93 28.89
N VAL A 275 3.15 -9.12 29.10
CA VAL A 275 4.38 -9.56 28.41
C VAL A 275 4.10 -9.86 26.95
N ASP A 276 3.01 -10.60 26.63
CA ASP A 276 2.67 -10.93 25.24
C ASP A 276 2.33 -9.65 24.43
N LEU A 277 1.61 -8.72 25.09
CA LEU A 277 1.30 -7.43 24.47
C LEU A 277 2.56 -6.63 24.16
N ARG A 278 3.49 -6.51 25.12
CA ARG A 278 4.75 -5.80 24.90
C ARG A 278 5.63 -6.46 23.83
N GLU A 279 5.76 -7.79 23.84
CA GLU A 279 6.50 -8.51 22.81
C GLU A 279 5.92 -8.27 21.42
N THR A 280 4.60 -8.06 21.30
CA THR A 280 3.95 -7.76 20.02
C THR A 280 4.22 -6.32 19.58
N VAL A 281 3.97 -5.32 20.45
CA VAL A 281 3.94 -3.89 20.07
C VAL A 281 5.27 -3.14 20.27
N ASP A 282 6.17 -3.63 21.12
CA ASP A 282 7.45 -2.99 21.43
C ASP A 282 8.65 -3.76 20.87
N GLY A 283 8.39 -4.93 20.31
CA GLY A 283 9.43 -5.78 19.74
C GLY A 283 9.89 -5.34 18.35
N TRP A 284 11.19 -5.37 18.11
CA TRP A 284 11.72 -5.10 16.78
C TRP A 284 11.16 -6.07 15.74
N PHE A 285 10.77 -5.55 14.57
CA PHE A 285 10.15 -6.41 13.54
C PHE A 285 11.10 -7.54 13.10
N VAL A 286 12.34 -7.20 12.82
CA VAL A 286 13.47 -8.13 12.69
C VAL A 286 14.71 -7.46 13.30
N PRO A 287 15.83 -8.16 13.55
CA PRO A 287 17.03 -7.56 14.15
C PRO A 287 17.62 -6.36 13.39
N THR A 288 17.28 -6.20 12.13
CA THR A 288 17.68 -5.07 11.26
C THR A 288 16.63 -3.99 11.10
N MET A 289 15.50 -4.10 11.82
CA MET A 289 14.38 -3.16 11.75
C MET A 289 13.93 -2.74 13.17
N PRO A 290 14.68 -1.81 13.82
CA PRO A 290 14.37 -1.29 15.13
C PRO A 290 12.99 -0.64 15.20
N ASP A 291 12.23 -0.95 16.25
CA ASP A 291 10.88 -0.48 16.47
C ASP A 291 10.85 0.96 16.99
N LEU A 292 9.97 1.80 16.43
CA LEU A 292 9.77 3.20 16.83
C LEU A 292 8.83 3.29 18.03
N ASN A 293 9.17 4.12 19.03
CA ASN A 293 8.29 4.32 20.17
C ASN A 293 7.18 5.34 19.89
N HIS A 294 6.03 4.85 19.43
CA HIS A 294 4.84 5.68 19.13
C HIS A 294 4.21 6.35 20.36
N ARG A 295 4.59 5.96 21.59
CA ARG A 295 4.16 6.64 22.82
C ARG A 295 4.98 7.90 23.10
N ASN A 296 6.13 8.07 22.44
CA ASN A 296 6.87 9.33 22.47
C ASN A 296 6.17 10.36 21.57
N PRO A 297 5.67 11.49 22.13
CA PRO A 297 4.90 12.47 21.34
C PRO A 297 5.71 13.14 20.24
N HIS A 298 7.03 13.24 20.41
CA HIS A 298 7.90 13.84 19.39
C HIS A 298 8.11 12.90 18.19
N VAL A 299 8.18 11.59 18.43
CA VAL A 299 8.19 10.56 17.38
C VAL A 299 6.89 10.62 16.59
N MET A 300 5.74 10.63 17.28
CA MET A 300 4.45 10.69 16.62
C MET A 300 4.26 11.97 15.80
N THR A 301 4.65 13.12 16.34
CA THR A 301 4.59 14.38 15.59
C THR A 301 5.46 14.32 14.34
N TYR A 302 6.67 13.75 14.41
CA TYR A 302 7.55 13.57 13.26
C TYR A 302 6.89 12.70 12.18
N LEU A 303 6.28 11.57 12.55
CA LEU A 303 5.63 10.65 11.62
C LEU A 303 4.35 11.25 11.00
N ILE A 304 3.54 11.97 11.81
CA ILE A 304 2.36 12.69 11.32
C ILE A 304 2.78 13.74 10.28
N GLN A 305 3.76 14.56 10.60
CA GLN A 305 4.27 15.58 9.70
C GLN A 305 4.90 14.98 8.43
N ASN A 306 5.53 13.81 8.55
CA ASN A 306 6.06 13.08 7.41
C ASN A 306 4.95 12.71 6.39
N SER A 307 3.82 12.18 6.86
CA SER A 307 2.69 11.90 5.98
C SER A 307 2.15 13.15 5.29
N ILE A 308 1.92 14.22 6.07
CA ILE A 308 1.43 15.50 5.55
C ILE A 308 2.40 16.05 4.49
N TRP A 309 3.70 16.00 4.77
CA TRP A 309 4.73 16.48 3.87
C TRP A 309 4.72 15.74 2.53
N TRP A 310 4.59 14.40 2.52
CA TRP A 310 4.52 13.61 1.30
C TRP A 310 3.22 13.87 0.53
N ILE A 311 2.08 13.99 1.21
CA ILE A 311 0.80 14.35 0.59
C ILE A 311 0.90 15.70 -0.12
N GLU A 312 1.50 16.71 0.54
CA GLU A 312 1.61 18.07 -0.02
C GLU A 312 2.73 18.18 -1.07
N THR A 313 3.85 17.49 -0.88
CA THR A 313 5.03 17.60 -1.75
C THR A 313 4.86 16.88 -3.07
N VAL A 314 4.28 15.68 -3.05
CA VAL A 314 4.22 14.79 -4.21
C VAL A 314 2.80 14.69 -4.76
N GLY A 315 1.79 14.92 -3.93
CA GLY A 315 0.39 14.86 -4.36
C GLY A 315 -0.19 13.44 -4.40
N ILE A 316 0.30 12.52 -3.56
CA ILE A 316 -0.22 11.15 -3.49
C ILE A 316 -1.70 11.12 -3.15
N ASP A 317 -2.41 10.06 -3.59
CA ASP A 317 -3.85 9.88 -3.43
C ASP A 317 -4.21 8.86 -2.35
N GLY A 318 -3.24 8.28 -1.69
CA GLY A 318 -3.46 7.34 -0.61
C GLY A 318 -2.16 6.87 0.03
N ILE A 319 -2.32 6.24 1.17
CA ILE A 319 -1.22 5.59 1.89
C ILE A 319 -1.61 4.13 2.15
N ARG A 320 -0.69 3.21 1.89
CA ARG A 320 -0.70 1.89 2.51
C ARG A 320 0.25 1.93 3.69
N MET A 321 -0.26 1.65 4.88
CA MET A 321 0.55 1.61 6.09
C MET A 321 0.96 0.18 6.42
N ASP A 322 2.25 -0.05 6.33
CA ASP A 322 2.91 -1.32 6.63
C ASP A 322 2.71 -1.72 8.09
N THR A 323 2.57 -3.03 8.34
CA THR A 323 2.57 -3.63 9.69
C THR A 323 1.69 -2.88 10.71
N TYR A 324 0.52 -2.36 10.29
CA TYR A 324 -0.32 -1.44 11.07
C TYR A 324 -0.60 -1.89 12.52
N PRO A 325 -0.96 -3.15 12.81
CA PRO A 325 -1.28 -3.60 14.17
C PRO A 325 -0.08 -3.82 15.09
N TYR A 326 1.15 -3.77 14.58
CA TYR A 326 2.35 -3.91 15.40
C TYR A 326 2.73 -2.60 16.12
N ALA A 327 2.35 -1.47 15.57
CA ALA A 327 2.57 -0.16 16.17
C ALA A 327 1.61 0.11 17.33
N ASP A 328 1.97 1.02 18.25
CA ASP A 328 1.06 1.42 19.35
C ASP A 328 -0.27 1.95 18.78
N ALA A 329 -1.37 1.29 19.14
CA ALA A 329 -2.70 1.57 18.59
C ALA A 329 -3.17 3.02 18.86
N ARG A 330 -2.79 3.64 20.00
CA ARG A 330 -3.18 5.02 20.32
C ARG A 330 -2.39 6.03 19.50
N GLY A 331 -1.10 5.77 19.32
CA GLY A 331 -0.26 6.58 18.44
C GLY A 331 -0.78 6.54 17.00
N MET A 332 -1.11 5.36 16.50
CA MET A 332 -1.67 5.21 15.15
C MET A 332 -3.06 5.84 15.01
N ALA A 333 -3.90 5.75 16.05
CA ALA A 333 -5.21 6.43 16.06
C ALA A 333 -5.04 7.96 16.04
N GLN A 334 -4.05 8.51 16.74
CA GLN A 334 -3.73 9.94 16.71
C GLN A 334 -3.30 10.37 15.30
N TRP A 335 -2.41 9.60 14.67
CA TRP A 335 -1.98 9.83 13.29
C TRP A 335 -3.18 9.85 12.33
N MET A 336 -4.01 8.80 12.34
CA MET A 336 -5.18 8.69 11.48
C MET A 336 -6.20 9.80 11.72
N LYS A 337 -6.47 10.15 12.99
CA LYS A 337 -7.37 11.24 13.33
C LYS A 337 -6.90 12.58 12.78
N THR A 338 -5.59 12.83 12.83
CA THR A 338 -5.00 14.07 12.30
C THR A 338 -5.13 14.12 10.78
N LEU A 339 -4.81 13.01 10.09
CA LEU A 339 -4.99 12.93 8.64
C LEU A 339 -6.46 13.05 8.21
N ASP A 340 -7.38 12.37 8.89
CA ASP A 340 -8.82 12.45 8.58
C ASP A 340 -9.38 13.86 8.82
N THR A 341 -8.85 14.56 9.82
CA THR A 341 -9.21 15.96 10.09
C THR A 341 -8.72 16.88 8.97
N GLU A 342 -7.46 16.74 8.54
CA GLU A 342 -6.87 17.60 7.50
C GLU A 342 -7.38 17.24 6.11
N TYR A 343 -7.48 15.93 5.82
CA TYR A 343 -7.81 15.37 4.50
C TYR A 343 -9.02 14.43 4.58
N PRO A 344 -10.24 14.94 4.74
CA PRO A 344 -11.43 14.11 5.02
C PRO A 344 -11.76 13.10 3.91
N ASN A 345 -11.37 13.40 2.66
CA ASN A 345 -11.63 12.54 1.50
C ASN A 345 -10.43 11.64 1.13
N PHE A 346 -9.30 11.81 1.80
CA PHE A 346 -8.12 10.97 1.60
C PHE A 346 -8.31 9.58 2.20
N ASN A 347 -7.70 8.55 1.59
CA ASN A 347 -7.81 7.19 2.09
C ASN A 347 -6.46 6.61 2.51
N VAL A 348 -6.50 5.86 3.60
CA VAL A 348 -5.39 5.07 4.11
C VAL A 348 -5.85 3.64 4.29
N VAL A 349 -5.08 2.69 3.76
CA VAL A 349 -5.27 1.27 4.03
C VAL A 349 -4.16 0.78 4.96
N GLY A 350 -4.55 0.15 6.07
CA GLY A 350 -3.62 -0.50 6.99
C GLY A 350 -3.45 -1.97 6.66
N GLU A 351 -2.20 -2.43 6.66
CA GLU A 351 -1.93 -3.86 6.58
C GLU A 351 -2.30 -4.53 7.90
N THR A 352 -3.46 -5.17 7.91
CA THR A 352 -4.02 -5.88 9.07
C THR A 352 -3.92 -7.39 8.83
N TRP A 353 -2.71 -7.95 8.88
CA TRP A 353 -2.46 -9.34 8.52
C TRP A 353 -2.98 -10.31 9.59
N VAL A 354 -4.29 -10.48 9.62
CA VAL A 354 -4.99 -11.47 10.45
C VAL A 354 -6.03 -12.14 9.58
N THR A 355 -6.13 -13.46 9.67
CA THR A 355 -7.07 -14.25 8.83
C THR A 355 -8.47 -14.34 9.41
N GLU A 356 -8.69 -13.85 10.64
CA GLU A 356 -9.99 -13.83 11.29
C GLU A 356 -10.73 -12.50 11.05
N PRO A 357 -11.91 -12.51 10.41
CA PRO A 357 -12.62 -11.28 10.04
C PRO A 357 -12.90 -10.32 11.20
N ALA A 358 -13.14 -10.85 12.40
CA ALA A 358 -13.42 -10.04 13.58
C ALA A 358 -12.20 -9.18 13.98
N TYR A 359 -10.99 -9.73 13.90
CA TYR A 359 -9.77 -8.99 14.19
C TYR A 359 -9.49 -7.93 13.12
N THR A 360 -9.71 -8.22 11.84
CA THR A 360 -9.57 -7.25 10.76
C THR A 360 -10.58 -6.12 10.91
N ALA A 361 -11.85 -6.43 11.14
CA ALA A 361 -12.93 -5.45 11.29
C ALA A 361 -12.74 -4.54 12.53
N ALA A 362 -12.09 -5.05 13.57
CA ALA A 362 -11.80 -4.27 14.77
C ALA A 362 -10.90 -3.06 14.51
N TRP A 363 -10.06 -3.11 13.48
CA TRP A 363 -9.18 -2.01 13.08
C TRP A 363 -9.85 -0.96 12.19
N GLN A 364 -11.07 -1.21 11.70
CA GLN A 364 -11.75 -0.23 10.85
C GLN A 364 -12.27 0.95 11.69
N LYS A 365 -12.25 2.17 11.11
CA LYS A 365 -12.82 3.38 11.69
C LYS A 365 -14.24 3.13 12.16
N ASP A 366 -14.55 3.64 13.36
CA ASP A 366 -15.86 3.56 14.02
C ASP A 366 -16.31 2.10 14.33
N SER A 367 -15.37 1.14 14.36
CA SER A 367 -15.66 -0.25 14.68
C SER A 367 -16.35 -0.38 16.04
N ARG A 368 -17.40 -1.20 16.09
CA ARG A 368 -18.15 -1.51 17.32
C ARG A 368 -17.52 -2.64 18.13
N LEU A 369 -16.44 -3.24 17.63
CA LEU A 369 -15.78 -4.39 18.22
C LEU A 369 -14.73 -4.02 19.26
N THR A 370 -14.29 -2.76 19.26
CA THR A 370 -13.30 -2.21 20.18
C THR A 370 -13.79 -0.93 20.84
N PRO A 371 -13.36 -0.62 22.08
CA PRO A 371 -13.74 0.63 22.74
C PRO A 371 -13.08 1.87 22.13
N ASP A 372 -11.90 1.71 21.55
CA ASP A 372 -11.10 2.81 20.98
C ASP A 372 -11.27 2.86 19.45
N ASN A 373 -11.46 4.06 18.91
CA ASN A 373 -11.57 4.26 17.46
C ASN A 373 -10.16 4.37 16.85
N SER A 374 -9.87 3.54 15.86
CA SER A 374 -8.62 3.61 15.12
C SER A 374 -8.55 4.75 14.11
N TYR A 375 -9.69 5.29 13.68
CA TYR A 375 -9.86 6.20 12.54
C TYR A 375 -9.35 5.66 11.19
N LEU A 376 -8.91 4.41 11.10
CA LEU A 376 -8.42 3.78 9.89
C LEU A 376 -9.60 3.44 8.97
N LYS A 377 -9.70 4.10 7.81
CA LYS A 377 -10.84 3.91 6.89
C LYS A 377 -10.82 2.53 6.26
N THR A 378 -9.68 2.09 5.76
CA THR A 378 -9.58 0.86 4.97
C THR A 378 -8.62 -0.15 5.63
N VAL A 379 -9.04 -1.40 5.66
CA VAL A 379 -8.27 -2.55 6.17
C VAL A 379 -8.01 -3.57 5.05
N MET A 380 -6.91 -4.34 5.13
CA MET A 380 -6.60 -5.40 4.16
C MET A 380 -7.29 -6.70 4.53
N ASP A 381 -7.97 -7.34 3.56
CA ASP A 381 -8.77 -8.56 3.74
C ASP A 381 -7.92 -9.84 3.60
N PHE A 382 -7.07 -10.09 4.56
CA PHE A 382 -6.32 -11.35 4.62
C PHE A 382 -7.21 -12.58 4.85
N SER A 383 -8.43 -12.38 5.40
CA SER A 383 -9.40 -13.46 5.54
C SER A 383 -9.91 -13.94 4.18
N PHE A 384 -10.26 -13.01 3.27
CA PHE A 384 -10.67 -13.36 1.91
C PHE A 384 -9.53 -14.08 1.17
N PHE A 385 -8.31 -13.53 1.24
CA PHE A 385 -7.12 -14.15 0.65
C PHE A 385 -6.94 -15.61 1.13
N ASP A 386 -6.94 -15.84 2.45
CA ASP A 386 -6.77 -17.17 3.04
C ASP A 386 -7.87 -18.15 2.58
N LYS A 387 -9.15 -17.73 2.63
CA LYS A 387 -10.27 -18.57 2.20
C LYS A 387 -10.23 -18.88 0.71
N LEU A 388 -9.80 -17.92 -0.11
CA LEU A 388 -9.64 -18.13 -1.56
C LEU A 388 -8.47 -19.08 -1.87
N ALA A 389 -7.33 -18.92 -1.19
CA ALA A 389 -6.18 -19.80 -1.34
C ALA A 389 -6.50 -21.26 -1.00
N GLN A 390 -7.33 -21.49 0.02
CA GLN A 390 -7.83 -22.81 0.38
C GLN A 390 -8.87 -23.32 -0.63
N ALA A 391 -9.85 -22.50 -0.99
CA ALA A 391 -10.98 -22.88 -1.84
C ALA A 391 -10.55 -23.34 -3.24
N LYS A 392 -9.50 -22.73 -3.82
CA LYS A 392 -9.03 -23.06 -5.19
C LYS A 392 -8.58 -24.51 -5.37
N ASN A 393 -8.21 -25.19 -4.27
CA ASN A 393 -7.70 -26.55 -4.29
C ASN A 393 -8.68 -27.57 -3.67
N GLU A 394 -9.89 -27.15 -3.30
CA GLU A 394 -10.90 -27.99 -2.67
C GLU A 394 -12.09 -28.22 -3.60
N GLU A 395 -12.74 -29.35 -3.43
CA GLU A 395 -14.06 -29.60 -4.02
C GLU A 395 -15.13 -28.79 -3.27
N THR A 396 -16.16 -28.36 -3.99
CA THR A 396 -17.22 -27.47 -3.46
C THR A 396 -18.26 -28.22 -2.60
N ASP A 397 -18.06 -29.49 -2.32
CA ASP A 397 -18.96 -30.37 -1.58
C ASP A 397 -18.74 -30.31 -0.07
N GLY A 398 -19.28 -29.49 0.65
CA GLY A 398 -19.19 -29.47 2.12
C GLY A 398 -19.32 -28.07 2.67
N TRP A 399 -19.81 -27.95 3.86
CA TRP A 399 -20.21 -26.69 4.49
C TRP A 399 -19.05 -25.69 4.61
N TRP A 400 -17.81 -26.17 4.70
CA TRP A 400 -16.60 -25.35 4.95
C TRP A 400 -15.49 -25.61 3.91
N LYS A 401 -15.87 -26.11 2.71
CA LYS A 401 -14.91 -26.44 1.65
C LYS A 401 -15.25 -25.73 0.35
N GLY A 402 -14.24 -25.57 -0.49
CA GLY A 402 -14.37 -24.94 -1.79
C GLY A 402 -15.05 -23.57 -1.68
N TYR A 403 -15.96 -23.26 -2.57
CA TYR A 403 -16.63 -21.96 -2.59
C TYR A 403 -17.58 -21.69 -1.42
N ASN A 404 -17.94 -22.69 -0.60
CA ASN A 404 -18.61 -22.43 0.67
C ASN A 404 -17.72 -21.62 1.64
N ARG A 405 -16.37 -21.70 1.52
CA ARG A 405 -15.46 -20.83 2.28
C ARG A 405 -15.65 -19.36 1.89
N LEU A 406 -15.78 -19.07 0.59
CA LEU A 406 -15.95 -17.71 0.08
C LEU A 406 -17.34 -17.17 0.43
N TYR A 407 -18.38 -17.99 0.28
CA TYR A 407 -19.72 -17.64 0.74
C TYR A 407 -19.68 -17.24 2.22
N ASN A 408 -19.07 -18.06 3.07
CA ASN A 408 -18.97 -17.81 4.50
C ASN A 408 -18.09 -16.59 4.82
N SER A 409 -17.07 -16.29 4.02
CA SER A 409 -16.23 -15.09 4.20
C SER A 409 -17.09 -13.81 4.14
N PHE A 410 -17.97 -13.70 3.15
CA PHE A 410 -18.85 -12.52 3.00
C PHE A 410 -20.00 -12.47 4.00
N VAL A 411 -20.37 -13.59 4.63
CA VAL A 411 -21.33 -13.59 5.75
C VAL A 411 -20.84 -12.70 6.89
N TYR A 412 -19.53 -12.58 7.09
CA TYR A 412 -18.94 -11.75 8.13
C TYR A 412 -18.93 -10.24 7.81
N ASP A 413 -19.45 -9.80 6.66
CA ASP A 413 -19.52 -8.37 6.33
C ASP A 413 -20.29 -7.55 7.37
N PHE A 414 -21.16 -8.16 8.17
CA PHE A 414 -21.84 -7.49 9.29
C PHE A 414 -20.90 -7.03 10.42
N LEU A 415 -19.66 -7.53 10.47
CA LEU A 415 -18.65 -7.11 11.45
C LEU A 415 -18.00 -5.77 11.08
N TYR A 416 -17.90 -5.48 9.77
CA TYR A 416 -17.30 -4.25 9.28
C TYR A 416 -18.29 -3.09 9.37
N GLU A 417 -17.81 -1.92 9.76
CA GLU A 417 -18.62 -0.71 9.71
C GLU A 417 -18.93 -0.32 8.27
N ASP A 418 -17.94 -0.44 7.38
CA ASP A 418 -18.12 -0.26 5.94
C ASP A 418 -17.38 -1.31 5.11
N PRO A 419 -18.08 -2.35 4.62
CA PRO A 419 -17.48 -3.35 3.75
C PRO A 419 -16.93 -2.83 2.41
N THR A 420 -17.30 -1.61 1.98
CA THR A 420 -16.73 -0.99 0.77
C THR A 420 -15.35 -0.41 1.00
N HIS A 421 -14.94 -0.26 2.26
CA HIS A 421 -13.61 0.14 2.69
C HIS A 421 -12.79 -1.07 3.22
N VAL A 422 -12.90 -2.19 2.54
CA VAL A 422 -12.08 -3.37 2.79
C VAL A 422 -11.33 -3.70 1.50
N MET A 423 -10.00 -3.69 1.54
CA MET A 423 -9.16 -3.97 0.38
C MET A 423 -8.88 -5.47 0.27
N ALA A 424 -9.42 -6.09 -0.77
CA ALA A 424 -9.24 -7.51 -1.04
C ALA A 424 -8.20 -7.73 -2.16
N PHE A 425 -7.54 -8.88 -2.08
CA PHE A 425 -6.51 -9.29 -3.03
C PHE A 425 -6.48 -10.82 -3.14
N ILE A 426 -5.92 -11.33 -4.23
CA ILE A 426 -5.75 -12.77 -4.44
C ILE A 426 -4.31 -13.22 -4.20
N ASP A 427 -3.38 -12.31 -4.30
CA ASP A 427 -1.95 -12.43 -3.99
C ASP A 427 -1.31 -11.04 -3.83
N ASN A 428 -0.11 -11.00 -3.25
CA ASN A 428 0.72 -9.82 -3.16
C ASN A 428 2.21 -10.22 -3.05
N HIS A 429 3.09 -9.25 -2.74
CA HIS A 429 4.53 -9.46 -2.66
C HIS A 429 4.99 -10.30 -1.45
N ASP A 430 4.10 -10.55 -0.47
CA ASP A 430 4.38 -11.29 0.76
C ASP A 430 3.72 -12.67 0.81
N THR A 431 2.93 -13.00 -0.21
CA THR A 431 2.23 -14.28 -0.31
C THR A 431 2.70 -15.07 -1.53
N ASP A 432 2.35 -16.34 -1.58
CA ASP A 432 2.45 -17.09 -2.83
C ASP A 432 1.63 -16.38 -3.91
N ARG A 433 2.11 -16.40 -5.15
CA ARG A 433 1.26 -16.00 -6.27
C ARG A 433 0.07 -16.92 -6.38
N PHE A 434 -1.08 -16.40 -6.78
CA PHE A 434 -2.32 -17.18 -6.84
C PHE A 434 -2.16 -18.46 -7.67
N LEU A 435 -1.43 -18.41 -8.75
CA LEU A 435 -1.17 -19.57 -9.62
C LEU A 435 -0.24 -20.60 -8.95
N GLY A 436 0.55 -20.21 -7.93
CA GLY A 436 1.52 -21.10 -7.30
C GLY A 436 2.52 -21.66 -8.30
N GLU A 437 2.64 -22.98 -8.39
CA GLU A 437 3.46 -23.67 -9.37
C GLU A 437 2.71 -23.96 -10.70
N THR A 438 1.39 -23.79 -10.68
CA THR A 438 0.52 -24.07 -11.84
C THR A 438 0.31 -22.81 -12.67
N LYS A 439 -0.18 -22.97 -13.90
CA LYS A 439 -0.62 -21.88 -14.76
C LYS A 439 -2.09 -22.03 -15.13
N ASP A 440 -2.91 -22.40 -14.18
CA ASP A 440 -4.35 -22.61 -14.39
C ASP A 440 -5.07 -21.25 -14.54
N ALA A 441 -5.14 -20.78 -15.76
CA ALA A 441 -5.81 -19.52 -16.09
C ALA A 441 -7.31 -19.54 -15.81
N ALA A 442 -7.97 -20.70 -15.78
CA ALA A 442 -9.39 -20.80 -15.48
C ALA A 442 -9.66 -20.47 -14.01
N LYS A 443 -8.89 -21.05 -13.09
CA LYS A 443 -8.97 -20.72 -11.66
C LYS A 443 -8.63 -19.26 -11.38
N LEU A 444 -7.62 -18.71 -12.09
CA LEU A 444 -7.28 -17.28 -11.96
C LEU A 444 -8.43 -16.39 -12.41
N LYS A 445 -9.10 -16.70 -13.53
CA LYS A 445 -10.27 -15.96 -13.99
C LYS A 445 -11.42 -16.01 -13.00
N GLN A 446 -11.63 -17.14 -12.33
CA GLN A 446 -12.64 -17.28 -11.27
C GLN A 446 -12.34 -16.33 -10.09
N ALA A 447 -11.09 -16.33 -9.61
CA ALA A 447 -10.65 -15.47 -8.51
C ALA A 447 -10.79 -13.99 -8.86
N LEU A 448 -10.36 -13.58 -10.07
CA LEU A 448 -10.45 -12.20 -10.52
C LEU A 448 -11.89 -11.77 -10.81
N ALA A 449 -12.74 -12.64 -11.39
CA ALA A 449 -14.16 -12.35 -11.59
C ALA A 449 -14.84 -12.03 -10.25
N LEU A 450 -14.55 -12.83 -9.21
CA LEU A 450 -15.08 -12.59 -7.88
C LEU A 450 -14.50 -11.31 -7.27
N LEU A 451 -13.17 -11.16 -7.21
CA LEU A 451 -12.48 -10.00 -6.66
C LEU A 451 -13.02 -8.68 -7.23
N LEU A 452 -13.23 -8.62 -8.55
CA LEU A 452 -13.61 -7.40 -9.25
C LEU A 452 -15.11 -7.08 -9.18
N THR A 453 -15.95 -8.00 -8.67
CA THR A 453 -17.41 -7.82 -8.61
C THR A 453 -18.00 -7.76 -7.21
N VAL A 454 -17.28 -8.18 -6.16
CA VAL A 454 -17.72 -8.08 -4.76
C VAL A 454 -17.59 -6.67 -4.18
N ARG A 455 -18.13 -6.45 -2.98
CA ARG A 455 -18.08 -5.16 -2.27
C ARG A 455 -16.72 -4.97 -1.59
N ARG A 456 -15.68 -4.77 -2.37
CA ARG A 456 -14.30 -4.58 -1.89
C ARG A 456 -13.58 -3.54 -2.75
N ILE A 457 -12.48 -3.02 -2.24
CA ILE A 457 -11.46 -2.33 -3.03
C ILE A 457 -10.53 -3.41 -3.58
N PRO A 458 -10.51 -3.70 -4.87
CA PRO A 458 -9.66 -4.76 -5.40
C PRO A 458 -8.22 -4.31 -5.57
N GLN A 459 -7.29 -5.19 -5.18
CA GLN A 459 -5.85 -5.04 -5.45
C GLN A 459 -5.39 -6.21 -6.33
N ILE A 460 -4.63 -5.89 -7.37
CA ILE A 460 -3.99 -6.83 -8.30
C ILE A 460 -2.48 -6.69 -8.15
N TYR A 461 -1.77 -7.81 -8.06
CA TYR A 461 -0.31 -7.82 -8.00
C TYR A 461 0.28 -7.86 -9.42
N TYR A 462 1.36 -7.10 -9.67
CA TYR A 462 1.95 -7.00 -11.01
C TYR A 462 2.29 -8.36 -11.60
N GLY A 463 2.03 -8.51 -12.91
CA GLY A 463 2.26 -9.74 -13.64
C GLY A 463 1.16 -10.79 -13.53
N THR A 464 0.13 -10.58 -12.70
CA THR A 464 -1.06 -11.45 -12.64
C THR A 464 -1.75 -11.50 -14.00
N GLU A 465 -1.81 -10.38 -14.70
CA GLU A 465 -2.40 -10.21 -16.03
C GLU A 465 -1.67 -10.96 -17.14
N ILE A 466 -0.43 -11.38 -16.90
CA ILE A 466 0.41 -12.17 -17.82
C ILE A 466 0.80 -13.53 -17.23
N LEU A 467 -0.01 -14.04 -16.29
CA LEU A 467 0.15 -15.38 -15.72
C LEU A 467 1.49 -15.60 -15.00
N MET A 468 2.10 -14.58 -14.39
CA MET A 468 3.27 -14.79 -13.54
C MET A 468 2.88 -15.67 -12.35
N ASN A 469 3.76 -16.62 -12.02
CA ASN A 469 3.57 -17.60 -10.96
C ASN A 469 4.80 -17.67 -10.04
N GLY A 470 4.70 -18.36 -8.93
CA GLY A 470 5.78 -18.57 -7.96
C GLY A 470 5.27 -18.86 -6.57
N THR A 471 6.12 -19.45 -5.76
CA THR A 471 5.86 -19.79 -4.35
C THR A 471 6.99 -19.29 -3.45
N LYS A 472 6.66 -18.97 -2.21
CA LYS A 472 7.63 -18.55 -1.18
C LYS A 472 8.47 -19.72 -0.64
N GLU A 473 8.04 -20.97 -0.85
CA GLU A 473 8.83 -22.14 -0.45
C GLU A 473 10.23 -22.14 -1.06
N VAL A 474 10.38 -21.54 -2.24
CA VAL A 474 11.69 -21.38 -2.89
C VAL A 474 12.46 -20.22 -2.25
N THR A 475 11.97 -19.00 -2.42
CA THR A 475 12.44 -17.75 -1.77
C THR A 475 11.40 -16.66 -1.97
N ASP A 476 11.44 -15.57 -1.20
CA ASP A 476 10.63 -14.37 -1.49
C ASP A 476 10.86 -13.84 -2.90
N GLY A 477 12.08 -13.91 -3.42
CA GLY A 477 12.39 -13.50 -4.80
C GLY A 477 11.68 -14.31 -5.86
N ASN A 478 11.22 -15.54 -5.55
CA ASN A 478 10.45 -16.35 -6.50
C ASN A 478 9.04 -15.81 -6.75
N VAL A 479 8.43 -15.15 -5.77
CA VAL A 479 7.15 -14.44 -5.95
C VAL A 479 7.34 -12.99 -6.41
N ARG A 480 8.59 -12.46 -6.34
CA ARG A 480 8.99 -11.08 -6.67
C ARG A 480 9.87 -11.02 -7.93
N GLN A 481 9.52 -11.81 -8.96
CA GLN A 481 10.27 -11.90 -10.21
C GLN A 481 10.19 -10.60 -11.01
N ASP A 482 11.16 -10.37 -11.89
CA ASP A 482 11.14 -9.25 -12.82
C ASP A 482 9.95 -9.31 -13.78
N PHE A 483 9.35 -8.16 -14.08
CA PHE A 483 8.37 -8.06 -15.15
C PHE A 483 9.08 -8.22 -16.51
N PRO A 484 8.66 -9.17 -17.36
CA PRO A 484 9.38 -9.46 -18.60
C PRO A 484 9.32 -8.30 -19.60
N GLY A 485 10.47 -7.77 -19.98
CA GLY A 485 10.60 -6.61 -20.87
C GLY A 485 10.87 -5.30 -20.13
N GLY A 486 10.94 -5.33 -18.80
CA GLY A 486 11.27 -4.16 -17.99
C GLY A 486 12.75 -3.82 -17.97
N PHE A 487 13.62 -4.70 -18.42
CA PHE A 487 15.06 -4.54 -18.23
C PHE A 487 15.87 -4.72 -19.53
N PRO A 488 17.00 -4.02 -19.66
CA PRO A 488 17.90 -4.22 -20.78
C PRO A 488 18.34 -5.69 -20.91
N GLY A 489 18.31 -6.20 -22.13
CA GLY A 489 18.68 -7.59 -22.41
C GLY A 489 17.57 -8.62 -22.25
N ASP A 490 16.37 -8.23 -21.86
CA ASP A 490 15.21 -9.11 -21.82
C ASP A 490 14.90 -9.66 -23.22
N LYS A 491 14.66 -10.97 -23.30
CA LYS A 491 14.41 -11.66 -24.59
C LYS A 491 13.03 -11.35 -25.18
N ARG A 492 12.11 -10.87 -24.38
CA ARG A 492 10.74 -10.51 -24.77
C ARG A 492 10.26 -9.30 -23.98
N ASN A 493 9.26 -8.61 -24.49
CA ASN A 493 8.66 -7.46 -23.85
C ASN A 493 7.15 -7.68 -23.65
N ALA A 494 6.74 -8.12 -22.46
CA ALA A 494 5.34 -8.38 -22.14
C ALA A 494 4.49 -7.11 -21.92
N PHE A 495 5.09 -5.93 -21.92
CA PHE A 495 4.32 -4.66 -21.99
C PHE A 495 3.61 -4.51 -23.33
N THR A 496 4.01 -5.26 -24.36
CA THR A 496 3.40 -5.21 -25.68
C THR A 496 2.73 -6.53 -26.05
N ALA A 497 1.65 -6.46 -26.84
CA ALA A 497 0.94 -7.64 -27.32
C ALA A 497 1.85 -8.63 -28.09
N GLY A 498 2.81 -8.12 -28.87
CA GLY A 498 3.76 -8.95 -29.63
C GLY A 498 4.80 -9.68 -28.77
N GLY A 499 5.01 -9.25 -27.54
CA GLY A 499 5.94 -9.88 -26.60
C GLY A 499 5.27 -10.83 -25.60
N ARG A 500 3.94 -10.87 -25.55
CA ARG A 500 3.16 -11.83 -24.74
C ARG A 500 3.01 -13.15 -25.49
N THR A 501 3.02 -14.27 -24.78
CA THR A 501 2.57 -15.55 -25.34
C THR A 501 1.06 -15.49 -25.64
N LYS A 502 0.54 -16.49 -26.38
CA LYS A 502 -0.89 -16.54 -26.65
C LYS A 502 -1.73 -16.54 -25.37
N ASP A 503 -1.37 -17.38 -24.40
CA ASP A 503 -2.13 -17.50 -23.14
C ASP A 503 -2.04 -16.24 -22.29
N GLU A 504 -0.87 -15.59 -22.24
CA GLU A 504 -0.69 -14.28 -21.58
C GLU A 504 -1.52 -13.20 -22.26
N GLN A 505 -1.56 -13.17 -23.60
CA GLN A 505 -2.35 -12.19 -24.33
C GLN A 505 -3.87 -12.43 -24.14
N ASP A 506 -4.31 -13.68 -24.14
CA ASP A 506 -5.69 -14.05 -23.88
C ASP A 506 -6.11 -13.65 -22.47
N MET A 507 -5.24 -13.87 -21.47
CA MET A 507 -5.49 -13.46 -20.07
C MET A 507 -5.50 -11.93 -19.91
N PHE A 508 -4.53 -11.23 -20.50
CA PHE A 508 -4.45 -9.78 -20.49
C PHE A 508 -5.73 -9.15 -21.08
N GLN A 509 -6.16 -9.63 -22.25
CA GLN A 509 -7.36 -9.12 -22.90
C GLN A 509 -8.63 -9.39 -22.10
N TRP A 510 -8.74 -10.58 -21.50
CA TRP A 510 -9.88 -10.95 -20.67
C TRP A 510 -9.96 -10.02 -19.45
N LEU A 511 -8.85 -9.82 -18.76
CA LEU A 511 -8.79 -8.95 -17.58
C LEU A 511 -8.99 -7.48 -17.95
N SER A 512 -8.33 -6.99 -19.01
CA SER A 512 -8.46 -5.60 -19.45
C SER A 512 -9.90 -5.24 -19.80
N ARG A 513 -10.65 -6.13 -20.49
CA ARG A 513 -12.08 -5.87 -20.78
C ARG A 513 -12.92 -5.76 -19.50
N LEU A 514 -12.64 -6.62 -18.52
CA LEU A 514 -13.36 -6.59 -17.25
C LEU A 514 -13.04 -5.34 -16.43
N LEU A 515 -11.77 -4.90 -16.44
CA LEU A 515 -11.32 -3.69 -15.75
C LEU A 515 -11.91 -2.42 -16.36
N HIS A 516 -11.85 -2.30 -17.68
CA HIS A 516 -12.45 -1.15 -18.39
C HIS A 516 -13.96 -1.07 -18.21
N TRP A 517 -14.66 -2.21 -18.24
CA TRP A 517 -16.10 -2.25 -17.97
C TRP A 517 -16.41 -1.87 -16.52
N ARG A 518 -15.57 -2.30 -15.57
CA ARG A 518 -15.74 -1.98 -14.15
C ARG A 518 -15.55 -0.49 -13.87
N ASN A 519 -14.66 0.15 -14.60
CA ASN A 519 -14.36 1.57 -14.42
C ASN A 519 -15.61 2.42 -14.67
N GLY A 520 -16.07 3.13 -13.64
CA GLY A 520 -17.31 3.94 -13.68
C GLY A 520 -18.61 3.13 -13.62
N ASN A 521 -18.55 1.80 -13.42
CA ASN A 521 -19.78 0.98 -13.28
C ASN A 521 -20.41 1.14 -11.90
N GLU A 522 -21.45 1.97 -11.80
CA GLU A 522 -22.14 2.22 -10.54
C GLU A 522 -22.77 0.97 -9.91
N THR A 523 -23.13 -0.04 -10.71
CA THR A 523 -23.67 -1.30 -10.20
C THR A 523 -22.65 -2.02 -9.35
N ILE A 524 -21.38 -1.97 -9.73
CA ILE A 524 -20.28 -2.55 -8.96
C ILE A 524 -19.91 -1.68 -7.76
N VAL A 525 -19.88 -0.37 -7.93
CA VAL A 525 -19.46 0.57 -6.88
C VAL A 525 -20.51 0.68 -5.77
N ARG A 526 -21.80 0.85 -6.14
CA ARG A 526 -22.91 1.21 -5.23
C ARG A 526 -23.90 0.08 -4.99
N GLY A 527 -23.96 -0.93 -5.87
CA GLY A 527 -24.99 -1.95 -5.85
C GLY A 527 -25.02 -2.78 -4.59
N TYR A 528 -26.22 -3.21 -4.19
CA TYR A 528 -26.37 -4.23 -3.18
C TYR A 528 -25.77 -5.55 -3.66
N MET A 529 -25.17 -6.29 -2.74
CA MET A 529 -24.65 -7.62 -3.01
C MET A 529 -25.66 -8.67 -2.51
N THR A 530 -25.98 -9.62 -3.38
CA THR A 530 -26.72 -10.84 -3.04
C THR A 530 -25.84 -12.01 -3.38
N GLN A 531 -25.71 -12.96 -2.47
CA GLN A 531 -24.98 -14.20 -2.73
C GLN A 531 -25.88 -15.40 -2.47
N PHE A 532 -25.68 -16.45 -3.26
CA PHE A 532 -26.36 -17.72 -3.13
C PHE A 532 -25.41 -18.78 -2.60
N THR A 533 -25.87 -19.59 -1.65
CA THR A 533 -25.06 -20.73 -1.21
C THR A 533 -24.68 -21.58 -2.42
N PRO A 534 -23.41 -22.01 -2.53
CA PRO A 534 -22.99 -22.89 -3.61
C PRO A 534 -23.91 -24.10 -3.76
N TRP A 535 -24.32 -24.37 -4.99
CA TRP A 535 -25.26 -25.42 -5.30
C TRP A 535 -24.75 -26.24 -6.49
N LYS A 536 -24.60 -27.55 -6.33
CA LYS A 536 -24.07 -28.46 -7.36
C LYS A 536 -22.76 -27.93 -7.97
N GLY A 537 -21.87 -27.46 -7.12
CA GLY A 537 -20.58 -26.93 -7.55
C GLY A 537 -20.59 -25.48 -8.08
N VAL A 538 -21.77 -24.87 -8.27
CA VAL A 538 -21.88 -23.49 -8.82
C VAL A 538 -22.08 -22.49 -7.69
N TYR A 539 -21.24 -21.44 -7.67
CA TYR A 539 -21.37 -20.29 -6.77
C TYR A 539 -21.79 -19.06 -7.56
N VAL A 540 -22.79 -18.33 -7.02
CA VAL A 540 -23.35 -17.15 -7.65
C VAL A 540 -23.36 -15.96 -6.69
N VAL A 541 -22.83 -14.85 -7.15
CA VAL A 541 -22.87 -13.54 -6.48
C VAL A 541 -23.46 -12.52 -7.44
N ALA A 542 -24.36 -11.67 -6.98
CA ALA A 542 -24.95 -10.62 -7.79
C ALA A 542 -24.75 -9.23 -7.17
N ARG A 543 -24.65 -8.23 -8.03
CA ARG A 543 -24.69 -6.80 -7.68
C ARG A 543 -25.89 -6.15 -8.36
N ARG A 544 -26.67 -5.39 -7.62
CA ARG A 544 -27.88 -4.72 -8.14
C ARG A 544 -27.87 -3.24 -7.76
N TRP A 545 -28.05 -2.40 -8.77
CA TRP A 545 -28.18 -0.95 -8.60
C TRP A 545 -29.27 -0.42 -9.53
N HIS A 546 -30.34 0.11 -8.95
CA HIS A 546 -31.54 0.48 -9.71
C HIS A 546 -32.06 -0.71 -10.55
N ARG A 547 -32.08 -0.56 -11.88
CA ARG A 547 -32.51 -1.61 -12.83
C ARG A 547 -31.38 -2.48 -13.35
N ASN A 548 -30.13 -2.11 -13.03
CA ASN A 548 -28.96 -2.83 -13.51
C ASN A 548 -28.61 -3.98 -12.57
N THR A 549 -28.35 -5.13 -13.15
CA THR A 549 -27.93 -6.34 -12.43
C THR A 549 -26.70 -6.94 -13.10
N VAL A 550 -25.72 -7.26 -12.30
CA VAL A 550 -24.52 -8.02 -12.69
C VAL A 550 -24.49 -9.30 -11.89
N ILE A 551 -24.31 -10.43 -12.55
CA ILE A 551 -24.29 -11.76 -11.94
C ILE A 551 -22.94 -12.41 -12.22
N THR A 552 -22.16 -12.66 -11.18
CA THR A 552 -20.91 -13.45 -11.27
C THR A 552 -21.23 -14.90 -10.98
N VAL A 553 -20.91 -15.78 -11.94
CA VAL A 553 -21.16 -17.22 -11.86
C VAL A 553 -19.83 -17.96 -11.94
N LEU A 554 -19.58 -18.82 -10.97
CA LEU A 554 -18.34 -19.61 -10.88
C LEU A 554 -18.68 -21.11 -10.81
N ASN A 555 -18.21 -21.88 -11.79
CA ASN A 555 -18.23 -23.34 -11.68
C ASN A 555 -17.01 -23.81 -10.89
N GLY A 556 -17.18 -24.18 -9.62
CA GLY A 556 -16.11 -24.59 -8.70
C GLY A 556 -15.63 -26.02 -8.87
N THR A 557 -15.98 -26.70 -9.98
CA THR A 557 -15.65 -28.11 -10.21
C THR A 557 -14.82 -28.29 -11.49
N ASP A 558 -14.06 -29.37 -11.57
CA ASP A 558 -13.29 -29.77 -12.75
C ASP A 558 -14.15 -30.49 -13.81
N GLU A 559 -15.48 -30.46 -13.64
CA GLU A 559 -16.48 -31.04 -14.53
C GLU A 559 -17.43 -29.95 -15.03
N PRO A 560 -18.05 -30.12 -16.21
CA PRO A 560 -19.12 -29.25 -16.65
C PRO A 560 -20.27 -29.22 -15.64
N ALA A 561 -20.87 -28.06 -15.45
CA ALA A 561 -21.98 -27.85 -14.52
C ALA A 561 -23.16 -27.15 -15.20
N VAL A 562 -24.27 -27.04 -14.51
CA VAL A 562 -25.47 -26.34 -14.99
C VAL A 562 -25.84 -25.24 -14.01
N LEU A 563 -25.95 -24.02 -14.50
CA LEU A 563 -26.58 -22.92 -13.80
C LEU A 563 -28.10 -23.11 -13.90
N GLU A 564 -28.73 -23.57 -12.83
CA GLU A 564 -30.20 -23.72 -12.75
C GLU A 564 -30.82 -22.33 -12.58
N VAL A 565 -31.23 -21.68 -13.68
CA VAL A 565 -31.63 -20.26 -13.68
C VAL A 565 -32.85 -19.99 -12.80
N SER A 566 -33.77 -20.96 -12.68
CA SER A 566 -34.95 -20.85 -11.83
C SER A 566 -34.61 -20.55 -10.34
N ARG A 567 -33.43 -20.98 -9.87
CA ARG A 567 -32.94 -20.72 -8.52
C ARG A 567 -32.61 -19.23 -8.30
N PHE A 568 -32.35 -18.49 -9.35
CA PHE A 568 -31.92 -17.10 -9.35
C PHE A 568 -33.03 -16.16 -9.88
N ALA A 569 -34.28 -16.62 -9.92
CA ALA A 569 -35.40 -15.86 -10.45
C ALA A 569 -35.57 -14.47 -9.82
N GLU A 570 -35.26 -14.32 -8.52
CA GLU A 570 -35.28 -13.04 -7.83
C GLU A 570 -34.32 -11.99 -8.39
N LEU A 571 -33.25 -12.40 -9.06
CA LEU A 571 -32.31 -11.49 -9.74
C LEU A 571 -32.84 -11.01 -11.08
N LEU A 572 -33.75 -11.77 -11.67
CA LEU A 572 -34.33 -11.53 -12.98
C LEU A 572 -35.67 -10.77 -12.92
N ASP A 573 -36.28 -10.67 -11.74
CA ASP A 573 -37.51 -9.91 -11.51
C ASP A 573 -37.17 -8.51 -10.96
N THR A 574 -37.33 -7.50 -11.81
CA THR A 574 -37.18 -6.09 -11.43
C THR A 574 -38.56 -5.42 -11.43
N GLU A 575 -39.23 -5.42 -10.26
CA GLU A 575 -40.45 -4.63 -9.97
C GLU A 575 -41.63 -4.77 -10.98
N GLY A 576 -41.93 -6.02 -11.39
CA GLY A 576 -43.13 -6.31 -12.18
C GLY A 576 -43.13 -5.80 -13.62
N THR A 577 -41.99 -5.35 -14.13
CA THR A 577 -41.75 -5.13 -15.56
C THR A 577 -41.07 -6.36 -16.15
N ALA A 578 -41.44 -6.77 -17.37
CA ALA A 578 -40.82 -7.91 -18.06
C ALA A 578 -39.31 -7.73 -18.06
N THR A 579 -38.60 -8.53 -17.26
CA THR A 579 -37.15 -8.48 -17.08
C THR A 579 -36.46 -9.01 -18.30
N SER A 580 -35.32 -8.44 -18.62
CA SER A 580 -34.48 -9.02 -19.65
C SER A 580 -34.01 -10.39 -19.21
N GLN A 581 -34.39 -11.41 -19.93
CA GLN A 581 -33.86 -12.77 -19.79
C GLN A 581 -32.60 -12.96 -20.62
N ARG A 582 -31.94 -11.86 -20.99
CA ARG A 582 -30.72 -11.86 -21.78
C ARG A 582 -29.59 -11.23 -20.96
N ALA A 583 -28.42 -11.80 -21.12
CA ALA A 583 -27.21 -11.29 -20.49
C ALA A 583 -26.02 -11.37 -21.43
N VAL A 584 -25.06 -10.50 -21.23
CA VAL A 584 -23.76 -10.55 -21.90
C VAL A 584 -22.70 -10.87 -20.88
N ASP A 585 -21.85 -11.87 -21.17
CA ASP A 585 -20.62 -12.09 -20.40
C ASP A 585 -19.59 -11.02 -20.78
N VAL A 586 -19.31 -10.16 -19.83
CA VAL A 586 -18.50 -8.95 -20.02
C VAL A 586 -17.13 -9.23 -20.64
N PRO A 587 -16.31 -10.18 -20.09
CA PRO A 587 -14.97 -10.38 -20.64
C PRO A 587 -14.92 -11.00 -22.01
N THR A 588 -15.94 -11.80 -22.39
CA THR A 588 -15.93 -12.56 -23.65
C THR A 588 -16.88 -12.01 -24.71
N GLY A 589 -17.89 -11.23 -24.32
CA GLY A 589 -18.96 -10.76 -25.18
C GLY A 589 -19.97 -11.85 -25.58
N ARG A 590 -19.90 -13.06 -24.98
CA ARG A 590 -20.88 -14.13 -25.21
C ARG A 590 -22.26 -13.73 -24.67
N ARG A 591 -23.30 -14.02 -25.42
CA ARG A 591 -24.69 -13.74 -25.03
C ARG A 591 -25.37 -14.99 -24.52
N PHE A 592 -26.15 -14.81 -23.47
CA PHE A 592 -26.88 -15.88 -22.77
C PHE A 592 -28.38 -15.56 -22.75
N ASP A 593 -29.17 -16.62 -22.94
CA ASP A 593 -30.62 -16.63 -22.77
C ASP A 593 -30.93 -17.24 -21.40
N LEU A 594 -31.28 -16.40 -20.44
CA LEU A 594 -31.60 -16.77 -19.05
C LEU A 594 -33.09 -17.16 -18.87
N SER A 595 -33.85 -17.42 -19.96
CA SER A 595 -35.15 -18.08 -19.87
C SER A 595 -35.02 -19.59 -19.65
N LYS A 596 -33.83 -20.13 -19.73
CA LYS A 596 -33.48 -21.54 -19.57
C LYS A 596 -32.15 -21.70 -18.85
N ASP A 597 -31.92 -22.91 -18.36
CA ASP A 597 -30.67 -23.26 -17.71
C ASP A 597 -29.48 -23.11 -18.65
N VAL A 598 -28.32 -22.71 -18.07
CA VAL A 598 -27.08 -22.45 -18.80
C VAL A 598 -26.05 -23.52 -18.50
N SER A 599 -25.50 -24.13 -19.54
CA SER A 599 -24.36 -25.06 -19.39
C SER A 599 -23.07 -24.27 -19.17
N LEU A 600 -22.32 -24.65 -18.16
CA LEU A 600 -21.02 -24.11 -17.78
C LEU A 600 -19.94 -25.15 -18.11
N ALA A 601 -18.83 -24.70 -18.71
CA ALA A 601 -17.64 -25.54 -18.85
C ALA A 601 -16.98 -25.77 -17.46
N GLU A 602 -16.04 -26.72 -17.40
CA GLU A 602 -15.20 -26.93 -16.21
C GLU A 602 -14.52 -25.62 -15.80
N ARG A 603 -14.50 -25.30 -14.52
CA ARG A 603 -13.88 -24.07 -13.96
C ARG A 603 -14.27 -22.77 -14.68
N GLU A 604 -15.42 -22.73 -15.37
CA GLU A 604 -15.86 -21.52 -16.07
C GLU A 604 -16.23 -20.41 -15.08
N ALA A 605 -15.78 -19.18 -15.37
CA ALA A 605 -16.21 -17.96 -14.74
C ALA A 605 -16.97 -17.09 -15.72
N LEU A 606 -18.15 -16.60 -15.35
CA LEU A 606 -18.94 -15.64 -16.12
C LEU A 606 -19.19 -14.38 -15.28
N VAL A 607 -19.12 -13.23 -15.93
CA VAL A 607 -19.59 -11.95 -15.37
C VAL A 607 -20.69 -11.45 -16.30
N LEU A 608 -21.92 -11.78 -15.94
CA LEU A 608 -23.12 -11.54 -16.74
C LEU A 608 -23.73 -10.19 -16.38
N GLU A 609 -23.77 -9.28 -17.33
CA GLU A 609 -24.55 -8.04 -17.25
C GLU A 609 -25.89 -8.26 -17.94
N LEU A 610 -27.01 -8.01 -17.24
CA LEU A 610 -28.36 -8.11 -17.81
C LEU A 610 -28.59 -6.99 -18.81
N GLU A 611 -29.18 -7.34 -20.01
CA GLU A 611 -29.48 -6.39 -21.09
C GLU A 611 -30.82 -5.65 -20.86
#